data_b8c0f8ba37a97fafcdaf0e73cb81a85d
#
_entry.id   b8c0f8ba37a97fafcdaf0e73cb81a85d
#
_cell.length_a   1.000
_cell.length_b   1.000
_cell.length_c   1.000
_cell.angle_alpha   90.00
_cell.angle_beta   90.00
_cell.angle_gamma   90.00
#
_symmetry.space_group_name_H-M   'P 1'
#
loop_
_entity.id
_entity.type
_entity.pdbx_description
1 polymer ?
#
loop_
_entity_poly.entity_id
_entity_poly.type
_entity_poly.pdbx_seq_one_letter_code
_entity_poly.pdbx_strand_id
1 'polypeptide(L)'
;MRYIGGGHKRKYRLIDFKRNKDGVPATVKTIEYDPNRSARIALLFYADGEKRYIIAPNGLEVGATLMSGENAAPEVGNALPLKNIPIGTVIHNIELRPGQGAFLVRSAGTFAQLTSREGDYAIIKLPSGETRKILATCKATIGSVGNSDHALERSGKAGRSRWLGRRPRNRGVVMN
;
A
#
# COMPACT_ATOMS: atom_id res chain seq x y z
N MET A 1 17.01 3.01 19.88
CA MET A 1 16.36 1.72 19.52
C MET A 1 17.43 0.67 19.29
N ARG A 2 17.26 -0.54 19.85
CA ARG A 2 18.27 -1.60 19.76
C ARG A 2 18.42 -2.07 18.30
N TYR A 3 19.65 -2.30 17.86
CA TYR A 3 20.01 -2.76 16.50
C TYR A 3 19.64 -1.81 15.34
N ILE A 4 19.34 -0.56 15.62
CA ILE A 4 19.07 0.47 14.63
C ILE A 4 19.97 1.67 14.87
N GLY A 5 20.55 2.23 13.84
CA GLY A 5 21.36 3.45 13.90
C GLY A 5 22.31 3.59 12.74
N GLY A 6 22.90 4.79 12.58
CA GLY A 6 23.84 5.10 11.51
C GLY A 6 23.23 5.14 10.09
N GLY A 7 21.91 5.22 9.99
CA GLY A 7 21.23 5.38 8.70
C GLY A 7 21.25 6.83 8.21
N HIS A 8 20.87 7.03 6.96
CA HIS A 8 20.77 8.35 6.32
C HIS A 8 19.42 9.02 6.66
N LYS A 9 19.39 10.37 6.69
CA LYS A 9 18.15 11.14 6.80
C LYS A 9 17.22 10.82 5.63
N ARG A 10 15.92 10.72 5.92
CA ARG A 10 14.88 10.45 4.92
C ARG A 10 13.80 11.51 5.03
N LYS A 11 13.48 12.18 3.93
CA LYS A 11 12.33 13.08 3.88
C LYS A 11 11.05 12.25 3.89
N TYR A 12 10.11 12.62 4.73
CA TYR A 12 8.80 11.98 4.78
C TYR A 12 7.88 12.57 3.70
N ARG A 13 7.16 11.72 2.97
CA ARG A 13 6.08 12.09 2.06
C ARG A 13 4.76 11.74 2.72
N LEU A 14 3.84 12.69 2.73
CA LEU A 14 2.47 12.43 3.18
C LEU A 14 1.75 11.59 2.13
N ILE A 15 1.36 10.39 2.52
CA ILE A 15 0.61 9.47 1.66
C ILE A 15 -0.85 9.52 2.05
N ASP A 16 -1.73 9.66 1.07
CA ASP A 16 -3.17 9.60 1.27
C ASP A 16 -3.63 8.15 1.42
N PHE A 17 -3.58 7.67 2.66
CA PHE A 17 -4.08 6.32 2.99
C PHE A 17 -5.60 6.26 3.12
N LYS A 18 -6.26 7.39 3.27
CA LYS A 18 -7.72 7.44 3.46
C LYS A 18 -8.49 7.41 2.14
N ARG A 19 -7.92 7.98 1.08
CA ARG A 19 -8.59 8.10 -0.22
C ARG A 19 -10.02 8.63 -0.07
N ASN A 20 -10.18 9.64 0.77
CA ASN A 20 -11.49 10.19 1.17
C ASN A 20 -12.03 11.26 0.22
N LYS A 21 -11.36 11.52 -0.90
CA LYS A 21 -11.82 12.46 -1.92
C LYS A 21 -12.65 11.71 -2.96
N ASP A 22 -13.88 11.40 -2.56
CA ASP A 22 -14.79 10.58 -3.35
C ASP A 22 -15.40 11.38 -4.54
N GLY A 23 -15.52 10.71 -5.67
CA GLY A 23 -16.16 11.26 -6.87
C GLY A 23 -15.34 12.26 -7.67
N VAL A 24 -14.16 12.66 -7.21
CA VAL A 24 -13.28 13.59 -7.94
C VAL A 24 -12.22 12.81 -8.71
N PRO A 25 -12.18 12.91 -10.05
CA PRO A 25 -11.14 12.24 -10.82
C PRO A 25 -9.77 12.88 -10.59
N ALA A 26 -8.74 12.02 -10.58
CA ALA A 26 -7.35 12.43 -10.46
C ALA A 26 -6.52 11.83 -11.57
N THR A 27 -5.56 12.58 -12.07
CA THR A 27 -4.61 12.11 -13.09
C THR A 27 -3.28 11.78 -12.44
N VAL A 28 -2.71 10.63 -12.76
CA VAL A 28 -1.36 10.24 -12.35
C VAL A 28 -0.35 11.11 -13.08
N LYS A 29 0.35 11.95 -12.34
CA LYS A 29 1.34 12.88 -12.92
C LYS A 29 2.73 12.28 -12.99
N THR A 30 3.16 11.65 -11.90
CA THR A 30 4.48 11.01 -11.78
C THR A 30 4.41 9.76 -10.92
N ILE A 31 5.36 8.83 -11.13
CA ILE A 31 5.62 7.70 -10.25
C ILE A 31 7.02 7.90 -9.68
N GLU A 32 7.12 7.95 -8.35
CA GLU A 32 8.31 8.41 -7.65
C GLU A 32 8.83 7.37 -6.65
N TYR A 33 10.12 7.50 -6.33
CA TYR A 33 10.76 6.75 -5.25
C TYR A 33 10.43 7.37 -3.89
N ASP A 34 10.10 6.54 -2.90
CA ASP A 34 9.95 6.95 -1.49
C ASP A 34 10.94 6.16 -0.62
N PRO A 35 11.87 6.84 0.07
CA PRO A 35 12.86 6.17 0.93
C PRO A 35 12.27 5.55 2.20
N ASN A 36 11.00 5.84 2.52
CA ASN A 36 10.35 5.39 3.76
C ASN A 36 9.60 4.05 3.60
N ARG A 37 9.50 3.55 2.36
CA ARG A 37 8.79 2.31 2.05
C ARG A 37 9.43 1.55 0.90
N SER A 38 9.10 0.29 0.77
CA SER A 38 9.55 -0.55 -0.34
C SER A 38 8.77 -0.28 -1.63
N ALA A 39 7.51 0.13 -1.53
CA ALA A 39 6.66 0.47 -2.66
C ALA A 39 7.03 1.83 -3.28
N ARG A 40 6.79 1.98 -4.58
CA ARG A 40 6.78 3.29 -5.25
C ARG A 40 5.53 4.05 -4.89
N ILE A 41 5.57 5.38 -5.03
CA ILE A 41 4.43 6.26 -4.82
C ILE A 41 4.07 6.97 -6.13
N ALA A 42 2.79 7.31 -6.28
CA ALA A 42 2.29 8.06 -7.43
C ALA A 42 1.75 9.41 -6.98
N LEU A 43 2.13 10.47 -7.67
CA LEU A 43 1.59 11.81 -7.47
C LEU A 43 0.32 11.97 -8.29
N LEU A 44 -0.78 12.24 -7.62
CA LEU A 44 -2.08 12.49 -8.23
C LEU A 44 -2.39 13.99 -8.27
N PHE A 45 -2.86 14.46 -9.42
CA PHE A 45 -3.45 15.79 -9.59
C PHE A 45 -4.94 15.63 -9.75
N TYR A 46 -5.69 16.08 -8.76
CA TYR A 46 -7.14 16.05 -8.77
C TYR A 46 -7.71 17.20 -9.66
N ALA A 47 -8.90 16.98 -10.19
CA ALA A 47 -9.57 17.97 -11.07
C ALA A 47 -9.81 19.34 -10.41
N ASP A 48 -9.89 19.38 -9.08
CA ASP A 48 -10.04 20.60 -8.27
C ASP A 48 -8.71 21.28 -7.91
N GLY A 49 -7.57 20.77 -8.43
CA GLY A 49 -6.24 21.33 -8.21
C GLY A 49 -5.48 20.76 -7.00
N GLU A 50 -6.12 19.93 -6.16
CA GLU A 50 -5.42 19.28 -5.04
C GLU A 50 -4.44 18.24 -5.54
N LYS A 51 -3.32 18.10 -4.83
CA LYS A 51 -2.28 17.10 -5.11
C LYS A 51 -2.14 16.16 -3.94
N ARG A 52 -2.11 14.86 -4.19
CA ARG A 52 -1.89 13.83 -3.17
C ARG A 52 -0.97 12.74 -3.68
N TYR A 53 -0.21 12.14 -2.76
CA TYR A 53 0.52 10.90 -3.02
C TYR A 53 -0.30 9.69 -2.63
N ILE A 54 -0.22 8.65 -3.44
CA ILE A 54 -0.74 7.32 -3.13
C ILE A 54 0.36 6.28 -3.32
N ILE A 55 0.17 5.08 -2.74
CA ILE A 55 1.02 3.93 -3.10
C ILE A 55 0.69 3.54 -4.54
N ALA A 56 1.74 3.42 -5.38
CA ALA A 56 1.56 3.06 -6.78
C ALA A 56 1.22 1.57 -6.93
N PRO A 57 0.05 1.24 -7.49
CA PRO A 57 -0.27 -0.14 -7.83
C PRO A 57 0.57 -0.64 -9.01
N ASN A 58 0.68 -1.96 -9.12
CA ASN A 58 1.33 -2.60 -10.25
C ASN A 58 0.58 -2.31 -11.55
N GLY A 59 1.33 -1.97 -12.61
CA GLY A 59 0.75 -1.64 -13.91
C GLY A 59 0.15 -0.25 -14.03
N LEU A 60 0.31 0.61 -13.01
CA LEU A 60 -0.13 2.00 -13.11
C LEU A 60 0.79 2.78 -14.05
N GLU A 61 0.20 3.53 -14.97
CA GLU A 61 0.92 4.37 -15.93
C GLU A 61 0.69 5.85 -15.65
N VAL A 62 1.68 6.66 -16.04
CA VAL A 62 1.54 8.13 -16.02
C VAL A 62 0.47 8.55 -17.01
N GLY A 63 -0.42 9.44 -16.60
CA GLY A 63 -1.56 9.87 -17.40
C GLY A 63 -2.86 9.09 -17.14
N ALA A 64 -2.79 7.97 -16.40
CA ALA A 64 -4.00 7.23 -16.00
C ALA A 64 -4.91 8.09 -15.11
N THR A 65 -6.21 7.90 -15.26
CA THR A 65 -7.22 8.57 -14.42
C THR A 65 -7.69 7.61 -13.33
N LEU A 66 -7.64 8.06 -12.09
CA LEU A 66 -8.07 7.32 -10.91
C LEU A 66 -9.20 8.05 -10.19
N MET A 67 -10.04 7.29 -9.54
CA MET A 67 -11.14 7.81 -8.74
C MET A 67 -11.32 6.97 -7.47
N SER A 68 -11.88 7.57 -6.43
CA SER A 68 -12.30 6.87 -5.22
C SER A 68 -13.78 7.09 -4.95
N GLY A 69 -14.37 6.21 -4.14
CA GLY A 69 -15.76 6.27 -3.74
C GLY A 69 -16.60 5.09 -4.21
N GLU A 70 -17.86 5.08 -3.81
CA GLU A 70 -18.78 3.97 -4.09
C GLU A 70 -19.10 3.81 -5.59
N ASN A 71 -19.06 4.90 -6.33
CA ASN A 71 -19.39 4.94 -7.77
C ASN A 71 -18.15 4.76 -8.67
N ALA A 72 -16.95 4.57 -8.09
CA ALA A 72 -15.76 4.33 -8.87
C ALA A 72 -15.83 2.96 -9.56
N ALA A 73 -15.33 2.86 -10.78
CA ALA A 73 -15.19 1.59 -11.47
C ALA A 73 -14.17 0.69 -10.78
N PRO A 74 -14.33 -0.65 -10.78
CA PRO A 74 -13.39 -1.59 -10.15
C PRO A 74 -12.13 -1.77 -11.01
N GLU A 75 -11.43 -0.70 -11.30
CA GLU A 75 -10.21 -0.65 -12.10
C GLU A 75 -8.98 -0.45 -11.20
N VAL A 76 -7.80 -0.88 -11.68
CA VAL A 76 -6.54 -0.78 -10.94
C VAL A 76 -6.25 0.66 -10.52
N GLY A 77 -5.99 0.84 -9.23
CA GLY A 77 -5.71 2.14 -8.61
C GLY A 77 -6.93 2.86 -8.03
N ASN A 78 -8.14 2.45 -8.37
CA ASN A 78 -9.35 3.01 -7.79
C ASN A 78 -9.60 2.46 -6.38
N ALA A 79 -10.07 3.31 -5.48
CA ALA A 79 -10.37 2.94 -4.10
C ALA A 79 -11.89 2.89 -3.90
N LEU A 80 -12.38 1.75 -3.45
CA LEU A 80 -13.81 1.50 -3.23
C LEU A 80 -14.04 0.85 -1.86
N PRO A 81 -15.25 0.99 -1.29
CA PRO A 81 -15.68 0.14 -0.19
C PRO A 81 -15.72 -1.33 -0.62
N LEU A 82 -15.37 -2.23 0.28
CA LEU A 82 -15.33 -3.68 -0.01
C LEU A 82 -16.68 -4.24 -0.48
N LYS A 83 -17.78 -3.61 -0.07
CA LYS A 83 -19.14 -3.98 -0.55
C LYS A 83 -19.31 -3.81 -2.05
N ASN A 84 -18.57 -2.87 -2.67
CA ASN A 84 -18.70 -2.52 -4.08
C ASN A 84 -17.62 -3.18 -4.96
N ILE A 85 -16.68 -3.89 -4.36
CA ILE A 85 -15.62 -4.59 -5.11
C ILE A 85 -16.11 -5.99 -5.49
N PRO A 86 -15.97 -6.43 -6.74
CA PRO A 86 -16.33 -7.79 -7.14
C PRO A 86 -15.56 -8.85 -6.36
N ILE A 87 -16.23 -9.96 -6.03
CA ILE A 87 -15.60 -11.10 -5.37
C ILE A 87 -14.52 -11.70 -6.30
N GLY A 88 -13.39 -12.13 -5.72
CA GLY A 88 -12.25 -12.64 -6.46
C GLY A 88 -11.23 -11.57 -6.88
N THR A 89 -11.54 -10.28 -6.69
CA THR A 89 -10.65 -9.19 -7.06
C THR A 89 -9.41 -9.14 -6.17
N VAL A 90 -8.27 -8.88 -6.79
CA VAL A 90 -7.00 -8.59 -6.11
C VAL A 90 -7.02 -7.15 -5.61
N ILE A 91 -6.70 -6.95 -4.35
CA ILE A 91 -6.76 -5.66 -3.66
C ILE A 91 -5.53 -5.40 -2.81
N HIS A 92 -5.29 -4.14 -2.49
CA HIS A 92 -4.25 -3.68 -1.57
C HIS A 92 -4.74 -2.44 -0.80
N ASN A 93 -3.93 -1.89 0.10
CA ASN A 93 -4.29 -0.71 0.90
C ASN A 93 -5.65 -0.87 1.59
N ILE A 94 -5.77 -1.90 2.42
CA ILE A 94 -7.04 -2.28 3.03
C ILE A 94 -7.18 -1.63 4.40
N GLU A 95 -8.32 -1.02 4.67
CA GLU A 95 -8.66 -0.49 6.00
C GLU A 95 -9.05 -1.62 6.95
N LEU A 96 -8.75 -1.45 8.24
CA LEU A 96 -9.25 -2.30 9.32
C LEU A 96 -10.56 -1.80 9.92
N ARG A 97 -10.73 -0.47 9.93
CA ARG A 97 -11.94 0.20 10.40
C ARG A 97 -12.31 1.29 9.39
N PRO A 98 -13.59 1.51 9.14
CA PRO A 98 -14.03 2.56 8.20
C PRO A 98 -13.44 3.93 8.54
N GLY A 99 -12.88 4.60 7.56
CA GLY A 99 -12.30 5.94 7.70
C GLY A 99 -10.96 6.03 8.42
N GLN A 100 -10.41 4.92 8.90
CA GLN A 100 -9.09 4.90 9.53
C GLN A 100 -7.95 5.16 8.54
N GLY A 101 -8.13 4.80 7.30
CA GLY A 101 -7.10 4.76 6.26
C GLY A 101 -6.46 3.38 6.13
N ALA A 102 -5.78 3.16 5.03
CA ALA A 102 -5.16 1.88 4.70
C ALA A 102 -4.14 1.45 5.74
N PHE A 103 -4.27 0.23 6.21
CA PHE A 103 -3.39 -0.38 7.21
C PHE A 103 -2.73 -1.66 6.69
N LEU A 104 -3.47 -2.54 6.04
CA LEU A 104 -3.00 -3.82 5.54
C LEU A 104 -2.54 -3.72 4.07
N VAL A 105 -1.60 -4.58 3.69
CA VAL A 105 -1.16 -4.80 2.30
C VAL A 105 -0.64 -3.51 1.64
N ARG A 106 0.46 -2.97 2.16
CA ARG A 106 1.09 -1.74 1.67
C ARG A 106 2.50 -1.93 1.13
N SER A 107 3.14 -3.07 1.40
CA SER A 107 4.51 -3.34 0.99
C SER A 107 4.61 -3.69 -0.49
N ALA A 108 5.80 -3.45 -1.09
CA ALA A 108 6.05 -3.75 -2.50
C ALA A 108 5.69 -5.19 -2.88
N GLY A 109 5.00 -5.35 -4.00
CA GLY A 109 4.62 -6.65 -4.56
C GLY A 109 3.52 -7.41 -3.81
N THR A 110 3.02 -6.88 -2.69
CA THR A 110 1.99 -7.57 -1.91
C THR A 110 0.58 -7.34 -2.47
N PHE A 111 -0.27 -8.33 -2.25
CA PHE A 111 -1.69 -8.26 -2.60
C PHE A 111 -2.50 -9.13 -1.65
N ALA A 112 -3.78 -8.85 -1.55
CA ALA A 112 -4.78 -9.68 -0.91
C ALA A 112 -5.91 -9.97 -1.90
N GLN A 113 -6.77 -10.91 -1.59
CA GLN A 113 -7.91 -11.26 -2.43
C GLN A 113 -9.20 -11.20 -1.63
N LEU A 114 -10.21 -10.54 -2.18
CA LEU A 114 -11.57 -10.57 -1.65
C LEU A 114 -12.19 -11.91 -2.04
N THR A 115 -12.37 -12.79 -1.06
CA THR A 115 -12.85 -14.18 -1.32
C THR A 115 -14.35 -14.31 -1.25
N SER A 116 -15.00 -13.64 -0.29
CA SER A 116 -16.46 -13.66 -0.14
C SER A 116 -16.98 -12.48 0.67
N ARG A 117 -18.30 -12.35 0.72
CA ARG A 117 -19.01 -11.41 1.60
C ARG A 117 -20.10 -12.14 2.36
N GLU A 118 -20.23 -11.85 3.64
CA GLU A 118 -21.21 -12.42 4.53
C GLU A 118 -21.87 -11.30 5.34
N GLY A 119 -23.08 -10.93 4.98
CA GLY A 119 -23.79 -9.81 5.59
C GLY A 119 -22.98 -8.50 5.49
N ASP A 120 -22.70 -7.89 6.63
CA ASP A 120 -21.94 -6.62 6.72
C ASP A 120 -20.43 -6.81 6.67
N TYR A 121 -19.94 -8.02 6.45
CA TYR A 121 -18.52 -8.35 6.46
C TYR A 121 -18.02 -8.85 5.11
N ALA A 122 -16.77 -8.53 4.82
CA ALA A 122 -15.99 -9.06 3.72
C ALA A 122 -14.92 -10.02 4.27
N ILE A 123 -14.70 -11.13 3.59
CA ILE A 123 -13.67 -12.11 3.92
C ILE A 123 -12.53 -11.93 2.93
N ILE A 124 -11.33 -11.67 3.47
CA ILE A 124 -10.14 -11.35 2.69
C ILE A 124 -9.04 -12.34 3.01
N LYS A 125 -8.43 -12.90 1.98
CA LYS A 125 -7.22 -13.71 2.09
C LYS A 125 -5.99 -12.79 2.01
N LEU A 126 -5.23 -12.72 3.09
CA LEU A 126 -4.03 -11.89 3.21
C LEU A 126 -2.79 -12.56 2.60
N PRO A 127 -1.69 -11.80 2.33
CA PRO A 127 -0.44 -12.35 1.81
C PRO A 127 0.20 -13.41 2.70
N SER A 128 -0.08 -13.39 4.00
CA SER A 128 0.38 -14.42 4.97
C SER A 128 -0.34 -15.75 4.83
N GLY A 129 -1.42 -15.82 4.03
CA GLY A 129 -2.31 -16.96 3.93
C GLY A 129 -3.49 -16.92 4.93
N GLU A 130 -3.45 -16.02 5.91
CA GLU A 130 -4.54 -15.81 6.86
C GLU A 130 -5.80 -15.31 6.16
N THR A 131 -6.93 -15.84 6.53
CA THR A 131 -8.25 -15.34 6.13
C THR A 131 -8.81 -14.46 7.23
N ARG A 132 -9.16 -13.22 6.89
CA ARG A 132 -9.62 -12.23 7.85
C ARG A 132 -10.98 -11.66 7.47
N LYS A 133 -11.81 -11.46 8.48
CA LYS A 133 -13.15 -10.86 8.38
C LYS A 133 -13.05 -9.37 8.70
N ILE A 134 -13.49 -8.51 7.77
CA ILE A 134 -13.40 -7.04 7.86
C ILE A 134 -14.77 -6.47 7.49
N LEU A 135 -15.15 -5.33 8.08
CA LEU A 135 -16.39 -4.64 7.73
C LEU A 135 -16.44 -4.29 6.23
N ALA A 136 -17.54 -4.55 5.58
CA ALA A 136 -17.71 -4.30 4.14
C ALA A 136 -17.69 -2.81 3.76
N THR A 137 -17.85 -1.91 4.73
CA THR A 137 -17.73 -0.46 4.57
C THR A 137 -16.29 0.03 4.53
N CYS A 138 -15.32 -0.80 4.95
CA CYS A 138 -13.88 -0.48 4.82
C CYS A 138 -13.49 -0.33 3.35
N LYS A 139 -12.62 0.64 3.07
CA LYS A 139 -12.08 0.87 1.72
C LYS A 139 -10.87 -0.01 1.44
N ALA A 140 -10.71 -0.35 0.18
CA ALA A 140 -9.51 -0.98 -0.36
C ALA A 140 -9.23 -0.43 -1.77
N THR A 141 -8.00 -0.56 -2.23
CA THR A 141 -7.60 -0.16 -3.59
C THR A 141 -7.47 -1.41 -4.46
N ILE A 142 -7.97 -1.33 -5.69
CA ILE A 142 -7.94 -2.42 -6.66
C ILE A 142 -6.51 -2.61 -7.17
N GLY A 143 -6.10 -3.86 -7.31
CA GLY A 143 -4.80 -4.28 -7.84
C GLY A 143 -3.81 -4.70 -6.74
N SER A 144 -2.60 -5.04 -7.14
CA SER A 144 -1.47 -5.33 -6.26
C SER A 144 -0.57 -4.11 -6.11
N VAL A 145 0.24 -4.07 -5.06
CA VAL A 145 1.27 -3.03 -4.89
C VAL A 145 2.38 -3.23 -5.93
N GLY A 146 2.84 -2.15 -6.53
CA GLY A 146 3.93 -2.17 -7.51
C GLY A 146 5.30 -2.51 -6.90
N ASN A 147 6.36 -2.47 -7.74
CA ASN A 147 7.75 -2.77 -7.36
C ASN A 147 7.94 -4.19 -6.82
N SER A 148 7.31 -5.19 -7.46
CA SER A 148 7.39 -6.61 -7.06
C SER A 148 8.82 -7.15 -7.03
N ASP A 149 9.70 -6.62 -7.88
CA ASP A 149 11.11 -7.02 -7.97
C ASP A 149 11.93 -6.66 -6.72
N HIS A 150 11.39 -5.85 -5.83
CA HIS A 150 12.05 -5.52 -4.54
C HIS A 150 12.42 -6.77 -3.74
N ALA A 151 11.62 -7.83 -3.80
CA ALA A 151 11.90 -9.09 -3.14
C ALA A 151 13.12 -9.85 -3.72
N LEU A 152 13.48 -9.56 -4.97
CA LEU A 152 14.59 -10.19 -5.69
C LEU A 152 15.93 -9.47 -5.46
N GLU A 153 15.93 -8.31 -4.83
CA GLU A 153 17.13 -7.52 -4.57
C GLU A 153 18.10 -8.26 -3.63
N ARG A 154 19.35 -8.34 -4.05
CA ARG A 154 20.43 -8.90 -3.24
C ARG A 154 21.34 -7.80 -2.73
N SER A 155 21.64 -7.82 -1.44
CA SER A 155 22.44 -6.78 -0.79
C SER A 155 23.93 -6.81 -1.19
N GLY A 156 24.46 -7.95 -1.60
CA GLY A 156 25.84 -8.13 -2.04
C GLY A 156 26.88 -8.10 -0.91
N LYS A 157 26.76 -7.21 0.06
CA LYS A 157 27.69 -7.06 1.18
C LYS A 157 27.01 -6.67 2.49
N ALA A 158 27.58 -7.04 3.63
CA ALA A 158 27.08 -6.69 4.96
C ALA A 158 27.04 -5.17 5.21
N GLY A 159 27.98 -4.42 4.63
CA GLY A 159 28.03 -2.96 4.74
C GLY A 159 26.78 -2.25 4.22
N ARG A 160 26.07 -2.81 3.24
CA ARG A 160 24.81 -2.26 2.77
C ARG A 160 23.73 -2.23 3.86
N SER A 161 23.66 -3.27 4.69
CA SER A 161 22.75 -3.28 5.85
C SER A 161 23.06 -2.14 6.83
N ARG A 162 24.34 -1.83 7.02
CA ARG A 162 24.76 -0.70 7.86
C ARG A 162 24.35 0.63 7.26
N TRP A 163 24.45 0.83 5.96
CA TRP A 163 23.97 2.03 5.26
C TRP A 163 22.47 2.23 5.40
N LEU A 164 21.71 1.14 5.45
CA LEU A 164 20.26 1.16 5.67
C LEU A 164 19.86 1.38 7.14
N GLY A 165 20.85 1.56 8.04
CA GLY A 165 20.61 1.82 9.45
C GLY A 165 20.46 0.58 10.32
N ARG A 166 20.78 -0.61 9.81
CA ARG A 166 20.74 -1.85 10.58
C ARG A 166 22.11 -2.10 11.22
N ARG A 167 22.13 -2.31 12.53
CA ARG A 167 23.34 -2.71 13.26
C ARG A 167 23.39 -4.21 13.44
N PRO A 168 24.60 -4.78 13.68
CA PRO A 168 24.76 -6.21 13.98
C PRO A 168 23.89 -6.64 15.17
N ARG A 169 23.43 -7.89 15.12
CA ARG A 169 22.64 -8.49 16.19
C ARG A 169 23.47 -9.54 16.90
N ASN A 170 23.48 -9.50 18.22
CA ASN A 170 24.00 -10.57 19.06
C ASN A 170 22.86 -11.44 19.56
N ARG A 171 23.07 -12.74 19.63
CA ARG A 171 22.14 -13.68 20.26
C ARG A 171 22.10 -13.43 21.76
N GLY A 172 20.93 -13.62 22.39
CA GLY A 172 20.80 -13.44 23.84
C GLY A 172 21.74 -14.32 24.66
N VAL A 173 21.99 -15.55 24.19
CA VAL A 173 22.88 -16.54 24.84
C VAL A 173 24.34 -16.08 24.96
N VAL A 174 24.80 -15.14 24.15
CA VAL A 174 26.18 -14.60 24.18
C VAL A 174 26.29 -13.27 24.93
N MET A 175 25.23 -12.85 25.58
CA MET A 175 25.19 -11.67 26.43
C MET A 175 25.17 -12.07 27.90
N ASN A 176 25.89 -11.33 28.73
CA ASN A 176 25.85 -11.50 30.17
C ASN A 176 24.51 -11.01 30.74
#